data_b3b93e9d2e9392f0d9bcea785d94adfe
#
_entry.id   b3b93e9d2e9392f0d9bcea785d94adfe
#
_cell.length_a   1.000
_cell.length_b   1.000
_cell.length_c   1.000
_cell.angle_alpha   90.00
_cell.angle_beta   90.00
_cell.angle_gamma   90.00
#
_symmetry.space_group_name_H-M   'P 1'
#
loop_
_entity.id
_entity.type
_entity.pdbx_description
1 polymer ?
#
loop_
_entity_poly.entity_id
_entity_poly.type
_entity_poly.pdbx_seq_one_letter_code
_entity_poly.pdbx_strand_id
1 'polypeptide(L)'
;AIWMLGKNINENGAYWYNQGFGSTNWPDCGEIDIMEHWGNNQNYIQSALHTPSSFGATINHGGLMASDVSNTFHTYAMEWTEDKIIFSLDSLVFYTYSPSSQNMSNWPFIDDQYILLNIAIEPSIDPNFTQSPMVIDYVRIYQQGSATGAIQEAPSNLKVYPNPSDDIIRIKNFEKQQNLSVNLFDLDGKLLLSTTQPELSMRPFSKGTYIVRVSSAFSSEEFKVVKR
;
A
#
# COMPACT_ATOMS: atom_id res chain seq x y z
N ALA A 1 -6.92 5.58 -12.20
CA ALA A 1 -7.55 5.19 -10.92
C ALA A 1 -6.55 4.58 -9.95
N ILE A 2 -6.79 4.79 -8.67
CA ILE A 2 -6.17 4.11 -7.53
C ILE A 2 -7.31 3.43 -6.79
N TRP A 3 -7.37 2.12 -6.79
CA TRP A 3 -8.53 1.39 -6.30
C TRP A 3 -8.17 0.04 -5.71
N MET A 4 -9.12 -0.61 -5.08
CA MET A 4 -8.98 -1.91 -4.45
C MET A 4 -10.14 -2.82 -4.84
N LEU A 5 -9.85 -4.10 -4.97
CA LEU A 5 -10.83 -5.13 -5.28
C LEU A 5 -10.68 -6.29 -4.30
N GLY A 6 -11.79 -6.94 -3.95
CA GLY A 6 -11.76 -8.11 -3.09
C GLY A 6 -10.88 -9.22 -3.65
N LYS A 7 -9.96 -9.75 -2.84
CA LYS A 7 -9.07 -10.86 -3.19
C LYS A 7 -9.86 -12.09 -3.69
N ASN A 8 -11.08 -12.24 -3.21
CA ASN A 8 -11.98 -13.34 -3.54
C ASN A 8 -12.73 -13.17 -4.86
N ILE A 9 -12.42 -12.16 -5.67
CA ILE A 9 -13.05 -11.93 -6.98
C ILE A 9 -12.92 -13.16 -7.90
N ASN A 10 -14.03 -13.61 -8.44
CA ASN A 10 -14.11 -14.70 -9.40
C ASN A 10 -14.08 -14.15 -10.82
N GLU A 11 -12.95 -13.67 -11.25
CA GLU A 11 -12.75 -13.10 -12.58
C GLU A 11 -11.57 -13.76 -13.29
N ASN A 12 -11.82 -14.31 -14.46
CA ASN A 12 -10.80 -14.96 -15.27
C ASN A 12 -9.68 -13.98 -15.66
N GLY A 13 -8.45 -14.32 -15.33
CA GLY A 13 -7.28 -13.48 -15.56
C GLY A 13 -6.87 -12.64 -14.33
N ALA A 14 -7.72 -12.49 -13.32
CA ALA A 14 -7.32 -11.87 -12.08
C ALA A 14 -6.26 -12.71 -11.37
N TYR A 15 -5.25 -12.03 -10.79
CA TYR A 15 -4.13 -12.71 -10.14
C TYR A 15 -4.59 -13.71 -9.07
N TRP A 16 -5.45 -13.28 -8.16
CA TRP A 16 -5.92 -14.09 -7.06
C TRP A 16 -6.89 -15.20 -7.47
N TYR A 17 -7.67 -15.01 -8.51
CA TYR A 17 -8.47 -16.06 -9.14
C TYR A 17 -7.60 -17.25 -9.55
N ASN A 18 -6.49 -16.98 -10.23
CA ASN A 18 -5.54 -17.99 -10.68
C ASN A 18 -4.79 -18.68 -9.51
N GLN A 19 -4.81 -18.10 -8.30
CA GLN A 19 -4.28 -18.69 -7.07
C GLN A 19 -5.34 -19.47 -6.27
N GLY A 20 -6.57 -19.59 -6.79
CA GLY A 20 -7.65 -20.33 -6.16
C GLY A 20 -8.44 -19.58 -5.08
N PHE A 21 -8.32 -18.26 -4.99
CA PHE A 21 -9.08 -17.43 -4.06
C PHE A 21 -10.38 -16.87 -4.65
N GLY A 22 -10.56 -16.95 -5.95
CA GLY A 22 -11.73 -16.42 -6.64
C GLY A 22 -12.98 -17.26 -6.41
N SER A 23 -13.91 -16.79 -5.60
CA SER A 23 -15.17 -17.46 -5.27
C SER A 23 -16.39 -16.55 -5.35
N THR A 24 -16.20 -15.24 -5.46
CA THR A 24 -17.25 -14.22 -5.33
C THR A 24 -17.26 -13.30 -6.54
N ASN A 25 -18.42 -13.06 -7.11
CA ASN A 25 -18.56 -12.16 -8.27
C ASN A 25 -18.53 -10.68 -7.82
N TRP A 26 -18.20 -9.80 -8.76
CA TRP A 26 -18.44 -8.37 -8.60
C TRP A 26 -19.94 -8.06 -8.67
N PRO A 27 -20.52 -7.19 -7.83
CA PRO A 27 -19.85 -6.37 -6.80
C PRO A 27 -19.78 -7.00 -5.40
N ASP A 28 -20.16 -8.26 -5.24
CA ASP A 28 -20.25 -8.94 -3.93
C ASP A 28 -18.86 -9.09 -3.26
N CYS A 29 -17.77 -9.06 -4.04
CA CYS A 29 -16.40 -9.05 -3.52
C CYS A 29 -15.99 -7.70 -2.90
N GLY A 30 -16.76 -6.64 -3.15
CA GLY A 30 -16.45 -5.28 -2.75
C GLY A 30 -15.37 -4.63 -3.64
N GLU A 31 -15.57 -3.35 -3.95
CA GLU A 31 -14.60 -2.50 -4.64
C GLU A 31 -14.52 -1.16 -3.91
N ILE A 32 -13.31 -0.67 -3.74
CA ILE A 32 -13.02 0.60 -3.07
C ILE A 32 -12.16 1.45 -3.99
N ASP A 33 -12.73 2.50 -4.55
CA ASP A 33 -12.02 3.45 -5.39
C ASP A 33 -11.46 4.57 -4.51
N ILE A 34 -10.15 4.50 -4.25
CA ILE A 34 -9.47 5.49 -3.41
C ILE A 34 -9.40 6.83 -4.16
N MET A 35 -9.14 6.76 -5.46
CA MET A 35 -9.14 7.92 -6.33
C MET A 35 -9.54 7.52 -7.75
N GLU A 36 -10.53 8.20 -8.27
CA GLU A 36 -10.88 8.23 -9.68
C GLU A 36 -10.70 9.65 -10.22
N HIS A 37 -10.13 9.75 -11.43
CA HIS A 37 -9.88 11.02 -12.11
C HIS A 37 -10.12 10.86 -13.60
N TRP A 38 -10.79 11.84 -14.20
CA TRP A 38 -11.17 11.84 -15.62
C TRP A 38 -10.52 12.99 -16.39
N GLY A 39 -9.96 12.69 -17.54
CA GLY A 39 -9.32 13.67 -18.41
C GLY A 39 -10.23 14.78 -18.90
N ASN A 40 -11.54 14.54 -18.97
CA ASN A 40 -12.55 15.54 -19.33
C ASN A 40 -12.99 16.42 -18.15
N ASN A 41 -12.54 16.12 -16.94
CA ASN A 41 -12.78 16.91 -15.72
C ASN A 41 -11.52 17.01 -14.86
N GLN A 42 -10.50 17.65 -15.38
CA GLN A 42 -9.12 17.63 -14.86
C GLN A 42 -8.93 18.19 -13.45
N ASN A 43 -9.89 18.94 -12.92
CA ASN A 43 -9.82 19.54 -11.57
C ASN A 43 -10.77 18.85 -10.58
N TYR A 44 -11.18 17.64 -10.88
CA TYR A 44 -12.10 16.88 -10.03
C TYR A 44 -11.56 15.49 -9.77
N ILE A 45 -11.64 15.06 -8.53
CA ILE A 45 -11.41 13.68 -8.11
C ILE A 45 -12.63 13.15 -7.38
N GLN A 46 -12.78 11.84 -7.39
CA GLN A 46 -13.84 11.14 -6.67
C GLN A 46 -13.26 9.92 -5.97
N SER A 47 -13.85 9.56 -4.84
CA SER A 47 -13.77 8.22 -4.26
C SER A 47 -15.14 7.58 -4.30
N ALA A 48 -15.17 6.26 -4.48
CA ALA A 48 -16.41 5.50 -4.57
C ALA A 48 -16.29 4.14 -3.89
N LEU A 49 -17.43 3.54 -3.59
CA LEU A 49 -17.50 2.16 -3.13
C LEU A 49 -18.60 1.43 -3.91
N HIS A 50 -18.26 0.26 -4.42
CA HIS A 50 -19.21 -0.63 -5.07
C HIS A 50 -19.51 -1.80 -4.14
N THR A 51 -20.79 -1.92 -3.82
CA THR A 51 -21.34 -2.91 -2.91
C THR A 51 -22.54 -3.59 -3.55
N PRO A 52 -23.00 -4.76 -3.10
CA PRO A 52 -24.21 -5.39 -3.65
C PRO A 52 -25.45 -4.48 -3.68
N SER A 53 -25.57 -3.57 -2.70
CA SER A 53 -26.70 -2.62 -2.66
C SER A 53 -26.56 -1.40 -3.55
N SER A 54 -25.33 -1.09 -4.01
CA SER A 54 -25.06 0.06 -4.88
C SER A 54 -23.75 -0.11 -5.62
N PHE A 55 -23.80 -0.22 -6.94
CA PHE A 55 -22.64 -0.47 -7.80
C PHE A 55 -22.84 0.16 -9.19
N GLY A 56 -21.80 0.19 -10.01
CA GLY A 56 -21.79 0.91 -11.28
C GLY A 56 -21.92 2.41 -11.02
N ALA A 57 -23.05 3.02 -11.37
CA ALA A 57 -23.36 4.39 -10.96
C ALA A 57 -23.76 4.44 -9.47
N THR A 58 -22.82 4.05 -8.61
CA THR A 58 -23.06 3.93 -7.16
C THR A 58 -23.43 5.25 -6.52
N ILE A 59 -24.30 5.20 -5.51
CA ILE A 59 -24.59 6.36 -4.65
C ILE A 59 -23.57 6.53 -3.52
N ASN A 60 -22.71 5.51 -3.31
CA ASN A 60 -21.68 5.52 -2.27
C ASN A 60 -20.40 6.18 -2.80
N HIS A 61 -20.46 7.47 -3.08
CA HIS A 61 -19.33 8.22 -3.59
C HIS A 61 -19.27 9.64 -3.01
N GLY A 62 -18.10 10.23 -3.05
CA GLY A 62 -17.90 11.64 -2.74
C GLY A 62 -16.74 12.20 -3.54
N GLY A 63 -16.84 13.45 -3.94
CA GLY A 63 -15.85 14.09 -4.78
C GLY A 63 -15.37 15.44 -4.25
N LEU A 64 -14.24 15.88 -4.78
CA LEU A 64 -13.59 17.12 -4.44
C LEU A 64 -13.11 17.85 -5.70
N MET A 65 -13.43 19.15 -5.80
CA MET A 65 -12.77 20.03 -6.76
C MET A 65 -11.39 20.39 -6.22
N ALA A 66 -10.35 19.96 -6.92
CA ALA A 66 -8.97 20.23 -6.58
C ALA A 66 -8.21 20.68 -7.83
N SER A 67 -7.73 21.91 -7.83
CA SER A 67 -6.86 22.40 -8.89
C SER A 67 -5.53 21.64 -8.88
N ASP A 68 -4.92 21.48 -10.04
CA ASP A 68 -3.59 20.88 -10.21
C ASP A 68 -3.45 19.36 -10.00
N VAL A 69 -4.52 18.61 -9.78
CA VAL A 69 -4.43 17.14 -9.62
C VAL A 69 -3.84 16.41 -10.85
N SER A 70 -3.87 17.05 -12.01
CA SER A 70 -3.24 16.53 -13.24
C SER A 70 -1.76 16.90 -13.37
N ASN A 71 -1.23 17.84 -12.59
CA ASN A 71 0.09 18.43 -12.80
C ASN A 71 1.01 18.38 -11.58
N THR A 72 0.47 18.02 -10.41
CA THR A 72 1.19 18.02 -9.13
C THR A 72 1.02 16.69 -8.43
N PHE A 73 2.02 16.26 -7.68
CA PHE A 73 1.88 15.11 -6.80
C PHE A 73 0.98 15.46 -5.63
N HIS A 74 0.07 14.56 -5.35
CA HIS A 74 -0.84 14.62 -4.21
C HIS A 74 -0.82 13.30 -3.45
N THR A 75 -1.12 13.37 -2.17
CA THR A 75 -1.32 12.18 -1.34
C THR A 75 -2.81 11.82 -1.30
N TYR A 76 -3.17 10.75 -1.98
CA TYR A 76 -4.50 10.15 -1.88
C TYR A 76 -4.46 9.11 -0.78
N ALA A 77 -5.22 9.30 0.28
CA ALA A 77 -5.20 8.42 1.42
C ALA A 77 -6.59 7.87 1.74
N MET A 78 -6.59 6.64 2.21
CA MET A 78 -7.76 5.95 2.72
C MET A 78 -7.46 5.43 4.13
N GLU A 79 -8.36 5.69 5.07
CA GLU A 79 -8.37 5.06 6.38
C GLU A 79 -9.56 4.09 6.43
N TRP A 80 -9.26 2.81 6.61
CA TRP A 80 -10.27 1.76 6.69
C TRP A 80 -10.27 1.15 8.09
N THR A 81 -11.41 1.28 8.75
CA THR A 81 -11.67 0.74 10.09
C THR A 81 -12.82 -0.28 10.03
N GLU A 82 -13.18 -0.88 11.14
CA GLU A 82 -14.30 -1.83 11.20
C GLU A 82 -15.65 -1.19 10.85
N ASP A 83 -15.80 0.13 11.07
CA ASP A 83 -17.10 0.82 10.99
C ASP A 83 -17.18 1.87 9.88
N LYS A 84 -16.05 2.25 9.27
CA LYS A 84 -16.02 3.31 8.25
C LYS A 84 -14.80 3.24 7.35
N ILE A 85 -14.94 3.86 6.20
CA ILE A 85 -13.86 4.15 5.26
C ILE A 85 -13.84 5.66 5.02
N ILE A 86 -12.69 6.28 5.23
CA ILE A 86 -12.48 7.73 5.12
C ILE A 86 -11.50 7.99 3.99
N PHE A 87 -11.81 8.94 3.12
CA PHE A 87 -10.96 9.34 2.00
C PHE A 87 -10.48 10.78 2.16
N SER A 88 -9.21 11.00 1.88
CA SER A 88 -8.60 12.32 1.96
C SER A 88 -7.63 12.60 0.83
N LEU A 89 -7.52 13.87 0.47
CA LEU A 89 -6.50 14.45 -0.41
C LEU A 89 -5.62 15.38 0.43
N ASP A 90 -4.30 15.13 0.46
CA ASP A 90 -3.33 15.95 1.22
C ASP A 90 -3.78 16.24 2.66
N SER A 91 -4.32 15.21 3.33
CA SER A 91 -4.89 15.29 4.68
C SER A 91 -6.25 16.01 4.81
N LEU A 92 -6.83 16.53 3.72
CA LEU A 92 -8.18 17.06 3.71
C LEU A 92 -9.17 15.92 3.48
N VAL A 93 -9.95 15.56 4.50
CA VAL A 93 -11.03 14.57 4.38
C VAL A 93 -12.13 15.15 3.51
N PHE A 94 -12.55 14.43 2.46
CA PHE A 94 -13.62 14.87 1.56
C PHE A 94 -14.77 13.87 1.44
N TYR A 95 -14.55 12.62 1.82
CA TYR A 95 -15.62 11.62 1.84
C TYR A 95 -15.43 10.63 2.99
N THR A 96 -16.54 10.23 3.59
CA THR A 96 -16.59 9.17 4.61
C THR A 96 -17.79 8.29 4.34
N TYR A 97 -17.54 7.00 4.20
CA TYR A 97 -18.54 5.96 4.12
C TYR A 97 -18.68 5.25 5.46
N SER A 98 -19.85 5.35 6.08
CA SER A 98 -20.14 4.75 7.40
C SER A 98 -21.64 4.41 7.48
N PRO A 99 -22.05 3.23 6.97
CA PRO A 99 -23.44 2.81 7.04
C PRO A 99 -23.87 2.56 8.49
N SER A 100 -25.04 3.02 8.86
CA SER A 100 -25.57 2.92 10.23
C SER A 100 -25.78 1.47 10.71
N SER A 101 -25.92 0.54 9.80
CA SER A 101 -26.02 -0.89 10.05
C SER A 101 -25.29 -1.63 8.93
N GLN A 102 -24.20 -2.29 9.27
CA GLN A 102 -23.40 -3.05 8.31
C GLN A 102 -23.97 -4.45 8.08
N ASN A 103 -23.98 -4.87 6.85
CA ASN A 103 -24.31 -6.21 6.40
C ASN A 103 -23.62 -6.49 5.05
N MET A 104 -23.65 -7.71 4.57
CA MET A 104 -23.00 -8.10 3.31
C MET A 104 -23.47 -7.32 2.08
N SER A 105 -24.66 -6.71 2.13
CA SER A 105 -25.18 -5.92 1.02
C SER A 105 -24.54 -4.52 0.92
N ASN A 106 -24.15 -3.92 2.03
CA ASN A 106 -23.57 -2.58 2.06
C ASN A 106 -22.13 -2.52 2.62
N TRP A 107 -21.62 -3.62 3.15
CA TRP A 107 -20.26 -3.74 3.70
C TRP A 107 -19.62 -5.09 3.36
N PRO A 108 -19.31 -5.35 2.08
CA PRO A 108 -18.65 -6.59 1.66
C PRO A 108 -17.14 -6.59 1.96
N PHE A 109 -16.62 -5.58 2.60
CA PHE A 109 -15.19 -5.33 2.87
C PHE A 109 -14.69 -6.09 4.11
N ILE A 110 -15.01 -7.38 4.19
CA ILE A 110 -14.61 -8.27 5.30
C ILE A 110 -13.41 -9.14 4.94
N ASP A 111 -13.18 -9.35 3.65
CA ASP A 111 -12.06 -10.12 3.12
C ASP A 111 -10.90 -9.20 2.70
N ASP A 112 -9.73 -9.79 2.51
CA ASP A 112 -8.57 -9.09 1.99
C ASP A 112 -8.90 -8.38 0.67
N GLN A 113 -8.40 -7.15 0.53
CA GLN A 113 -8.47 -6.37 -0.70
C GLN A 113 -7.06 -6.24 -1.30
N TYR A 114 -6.94 -6.18 -2.61
CA TYR A 114 -5.67 -5.88 -3.27
C TYR A 114 -5.73 -4.58 -4.05
N ILE A 115 -4.60 -3.87 -4.10
CA ILE A 115 -4.51 -2.55 -4.73
C ILE A 115 -4.26 -2.71 -6.22
N LEU A 116 -4.95 -1.89 -6.99
CA LEU A 116 -4.84 -1.74 -8.44
C LEU A 116 -4.55 -0.28 -8.78
N LEU A 117 -3.66 -0.08 -9.74
CA LEU A 117 -3.24 1.22 -10.24
C LEU A 117 -3.27 1.15 -11.77
N ASN A 118 -4.12 1.94 -12.40
CA ASN A 118 -4.25 1.90 -13.86
C ASN A 118 -4.67 3.22 -14.47
N ILE A 119 -4.45 3.34 -15.78
CA ILE A 119 -5.07 4.33 -16.65
C ILE A 119 -5.95 3.57 -17.63
N ALA A 120 -7.24 3.87 -17.61
CA ALA A 120 -8.19 3.36 -18.59
C ALA A 120 -8.32 4.35 -19.76
N ILE A 121 -8.48 3.82 -20.96
CA ILE A 121 -8.77 4.59 -22.18
C ILE A 121 -10.25 4.44 -22.48
N GLU A 122 -10.96 5.57 -22.50
CA GLU A 122 -12.37 5.59 -22.84
C GLU A 122 -12.59 5.72 -24.36
N PRO A 123 -13.76 5.28 -24.89
CA PRO A 123 -14.07 5.37 -26.32
C PRO A 123 -14.05 6.80 -26.87
N SER A 124 -14.22 7.80 -26.01
CA SER A 124 -14.22 9.23 -26.37
C SER A 124 -12.84 9.89 -26.34
N ILE A 125 -11.77 9.11 -26.23
CA ILE A 125 -10.41 9.66 -26.23
C ILE A 125 -10.12 10.44 -27.51
N ASP A 126 -9.37 11.54 -27.40
CA ASP A 126 -8.88 12.29 -28.55
C ASP A 126 -8.09 11.36 -29.49
N PRO A 127 -8.46 11.25 -30.78
CA PRO A 127 -7.78 10.38 -31.74
C PRO A 127 -6.30 10.73 -31.95
N ASN A 128 -5.86 11.95 -31.55
CA ASN A 128 -4.46 12.35 -31.58
C ASN A 128 -3.72 12.06 -30.26
N PHE A 129 -4.40 11.49 -29.26
CA PHE A 129 -3.76 11.12 -28.01
C PHE A 129 -2.67 10.08 -28.25
N THR A 130 -1.49 10.31 -27.73
CA THR A 130 -0.35 9.41 -27.90
C THR A 130 0.03 8.71 -26.58
N GLN A 131 0.09 9.46 -25.48
CA GLN A 131 0.45 8.94 -24.16
C GLN A 131 0.13 9.93 -23.04
N SER A 132 -0.14 9.39 -21.85
CA SER A 132 -0.18 10.14 -20.60
C SER A 132 0.27 9.20 -19.46
N PRO A 133 1.36 9.48 -18.76
CA PRO A 133 1.78 8.65 -17.66
C PRO A 133 1.00 8.98 -16.38
N MET A 134 0.72 7.96 -15.57
CA MET A 134 0.40 8.11 -14.17
C MET A 134 1.69 7.86 -13.39
N VAL A 135 2.26 8.90 -12.81
CA VAL A 135 3.53 8.82 -12.06
C VAL A 135 3.23 8.60 -10.58
N ILE A 136 3.79 7.55 -10.01
CA ILE A 136 3.59 7.18 -8.60
C ILE A 136 4.93 7.24 -7.90
N ASP A 137 5.03 8.09 -6.87
CA ASP A 137 6.23 8.22 -6.06
C ASP A 137 6.32 7.11 -5.02
N TYR A 138 5.23 6.84 -4.30
CA TYR A 138 5.18 5.75 -3.33
C TYR A 138 3.76 5.21 -3.11
N VAL A 139 3.70 3.97 -2.63
CA VAL A 139 2.51 3.36 -2.01
C VAL A 139 2.91 2.93 -0.59
N ARG A 140 2.15 3.34 0.41
CA ARG A 140 2.39 2.99 1.82
C ARG A 140 1.13 2.42 2.44
N ILE A 141 1.27 1.29 3.12
CA ILE A 141 0.18 0.64 3.84
C ILE A 141 0.57 0.58 5.31
N TYR A 142 -0.34 1.03 6.16
CA TYR A 142 -0.19 1.02 7.60
C TYR A 142 -1.29 0.17 8.21
N GLN A 143 -0.99 -0.53 9.28
CA GLN A 143 -1.98 -1.26 10.06
C GLN A 143 -1.89 -0.80 11.51
N GLN A 144 -3.03 -0.51 12.11
CA GLN A 144 -3.07 -0.25 13.53
C GLN A 144 -2.73 -1.55 14.27
N GLY A 145 -1.71 -1.50 15.12
CA GLY A 145 -1.35 -2.63 15.97
C GLY A 145 -2.50 -2.93 16.92
N SER A 146 -2.90 -4.20 17.02
CA SER A 146 -3.84 -4.62 18.05
C SER A 146 -3.23 -4.30 19.41
N ALA A 147 -3.86 -3.42 20.18
CA ALA A 147 -3.45 -3.10 21.55
C ALA A 147 -3.80 -4.27 22.48
N THR A 148 -3.16 -5.41 22.30
CA THR A 148 -3.15 -6.49 23.27
C THR A 148 -2.01 -6.30 24.26
N GLY A 149 -2.26 -5.49 25.29
CA GLY A 149 -1.29 -5.16 26.32
C GLY A 149 -0.34 -4.07 25.84
N ALA A 150 -0.13 -3.06 26.66
CA ALA A 150 0.80 -1.98 26.38
C ALA A 150 2.17 -2.52 25.93
N ILE A 151 2.35 -2.72 24.63
CA ILE A 151 3.67 -2.70 24.06
C ILE A 151 4.00 -1.21 24.03
N GLN A 152 4.57 -0.73 25.14
CA GLN A 152 5.42 0.41 25.11
C GLN A 152 6.43 0.07 24.00
N GLU A 153 6.36 0.76 22.84
CA GLU A 153 7.49 0.79 21.92
C GLU A 153 8.66 1.29 22.75
N ALA A 154 9.37 0.34 23.36
CA ALA A 154 10.71 0.64 23.80
C ALA A 154 11.41 1.09 22.52
N PRO A 155 12.04 2.28 22.50
CA PRO A 155 12.79 2.70 21.34
C PRO A 155 13.64 1.50 20.95
N SER A 156 13.48 1.03 19.71
CA SER A 156 14.23 -0.14 19.32
C SER A 156 15.68 0.29 19.39
N ASN A 157 16.41 -0.28 20.32
CA ASN A 157 17.82 -0.01 20.48
C ASN A 157 18.65 -0.84 19.49
N LEU A 158 18.04 -1.19 18.34
CA LEU A 158 18.77 -1.86 17.29
C LEU A 158 19.86 -0.95 16.75
N LYS A 159 21.04 -1.49 16.54
CA LYS A 159 22.16 -0.78 15.93
C LYS A 159 22.89 -1.73 15.01
N VAL A 160 23.20 -1.26 13.82
CA VAL A 160 24.02 -2.01 12.85
C VAL A 160 25.48 -1.55 12.99
N TYR A 161 26.38 -2.51 13.23
CA TYR A 161 27.79 -2.23 13.43
C TYR A 161 28.68 -3.40 12.98
N PRO A 162 29.95 -3.15 12.66
CA PRO A 162 30.55 -1.85 12.41
C PRO A 162 29.93 -1.20 11.15
N ASN A 163 29.88 0.11 11.14
CA ASN A 163 29.49 0.88 9.96
C ASN A 163 30.38 2.13 9.88
N PRO A 164 31.24 2.26 8.89
CA PRO A 164 31.49 1.35 7.75
C PRO A 164 32.04 -0.03 8.11
N SER A 165 31.83 -1.02 7.23
CA SER A 165 32.30 -2.41 7.39
C SER A 165 33.04 -2.90 6.14
N ASP A 166 34.07 -3.72 6.35
CA ASP A 166 34.77 -4.41 5.25
C ASP A 166 34.20 -5.82 4.99
N ASP A 167 33.60 -6.46 6.01
CA ASP A 167 33.28 -7.89 5.93
C ASP A 167 31.92 -8.22 6.54
N ILE A 168 31.77 -8.12 7.85
CA ILE A 168 30.59 -8.56 8.58
C ILE A 168 29.95 -7.36 9.29
N ILE A 169 28.65 -7.24 9.17
CA ILE A 169 27.85 -6.34 10.00
C ILE A 169 27.00 -7.16 10.97
N ARG A 170 26.77 -6.59 12.17
CA ARG A 170 26.00 -7.20 13.25
C ARG A 170 24.89 -6.26 13.69
N ILE A 171 23.80 -6.85 14.13
CA ILE A 171 22.66 -6.10 14.65
C ILE A 171 22.63 -6.27 16.18
N LYS A 172 22.92 -5.17 16.89
CA LYS A 172 22.88 -5.15 18.35
C LYS A 172 21.45 -5.22 18.85
N ASN A 173 21.22 -5.91 19.96
CA ASN A 173 19.91 -6.13 20.59
C ASN A 173 18.91 -6.93 19.75
N PHE A 174 19.38 -7.63 18.72
CA PHE A 174 18.56 -8.51 17.90
C PHE A 174 17.83 -9.59 18.72
N GLU A 175 18.53 -10.19 19.68
CA GLU A 175 18.02 -11.28 20.51
C GLU A 175 16.90 -10.87 21.47
N LYS A 176 16.70 -9.57 21.67
CA LYS A 176 15.64 -9.04 22.54
C LYS A 176 14.27 -8.97 21.86
N GLN A 177 14.22 -9.23 20.56
CA GLN A 177 13.02 -9.21 19.76
C GLN A 177 12.81 -10.58 19.10
N GLN A 178 11.55 -11.00 18.97
CA GLN A 178 11.21 -12.29 18.37
C GLN A 178 10.86 -12.15 16.88
N ASN A 179 11.20 -13.18 16.12
CA ASN A 179 10.82 -13.32 14.70
C ASN A 179 11.27 -12.15 13.80
N LEU A 180 12.51 -11.70 13.98
CA LEU A 180 13.09 -10.68 13.11
C LEU A 180 13.55 -11.27 11.78
N SER A 181 13.30 -10.55 10.70
CA SER A 181 13.93 -10.72 9.39
C SER A 181 14.89 -9.57 9.11
N VAL A 182 15.98 -9.86 8.45
CA VAL A 182 17.00 -8.89 8.06
C VAL A 182 17.18 -8.97 6.56
N ASN A 183 16.95 -7.88 5.88
CA ASN A 183 17.03 -7.77 4.44
C ASN A 183 18.06 -6.71 4.06
N LEU A 184 18.94 -7.04 3.11
CA LEU A 184 19.92 -6.13 2.53
C LEU A 184 19.46 -5.71 1.15
N PHE A 185 19.45 -4.42 0.89
CA PHE A 185 19.09 -3.82 -0.40
C PHE A 185 20.23 -2.95 -0.94
N ASP A 186 20.32 -2.85 -2.25
CA ASP A 186 21.07 -1.76 -2.88
C ASP A 186 20.27 -0.43 -2.84
N LEU A 187 20.87 0.64 -3.36
CA LEU A 187 20.20 1.96 -3.37
C LEU A 187 19.04 2.05 -4.36
N ASP A 188 18.95 1.12 -5.30
CA ASP A 188 17.84 1.03 -6.26
C ASP A 188 16.66 0.22 -5.69
N GLY A 189 16.78 -0.25 -4.42
CA GLY A 189 15.74 -1.01 -3.72
C GLY A 189 15.71 -2.50 -4.06
N LYS A 190 16.69 -3.02 -4.81
CA LYS A 190 16.79 -4.43 -5.12
C LYS A 190 17.23 -5.23 -3.90
N LEU A 191 16.47 -6.25 -3.55
CA LEU A 191 16.82 -7.19 -2.49
C LEU A 191 18.06 -8.02 -2.90
N LEU A 192 19.11 -7.97 -2.08
CA LEU A 192 20.38 -8.67 -2.31
C LEU A 192 20.56 -9.89 -1.40
N LEU A 193 20.06 -9.81 -0.16
CA LEU A 193 20.15 -10.88 0.84
C LEU A 193 18.96 -10.80 1.80
N SER A 194 18.45 -11.95 2.22
CA SER A 194 17.45 -12.08 3.30
C SER A 194 17.91 -13.15 4.28
N THR A 195 17.81 -12.87 5.58
CA THR A 195 18.19 -13.78 6.66
C THR A 195 17.39 -13.49 7.93
N THR A 196 17.38 -14.45 8.85
CA THR A 196 16.85 -14.31 10.21
C THR A 196 17.97 -14.28 11.26
N GLN A 197 19.22 -14.16 10.82
CA GLN A 197 20.38 -14.12 11.70
C GLN A 197 20.82 -12.68 12.02
N PRO A 198 21.40 -12.43 13.20
CA PRO A 198 21.87 -11.11 13.60
C PRO A 198 23.15 -10.65 12.88
N GLU A 199 23.71 -11.47 12.05
CA GLU A 199 24.96 -11.19 11.32
C GLU A 199 24.75 -11.33 9.81
N LEU A 200 25.30 -10.38 9.04
CA LEU A 200 25.34 -10.43 7.57
C LEU A 200 26.77 -10.33 7.08
N SER A 201 27.16 -11.23 6.17
CA SER A 201 28.41 -11.08 5.43
C SER A 201 28.26 -10.10 4.27
N MET A 202 29.10 -9.08 4.27
CA MET A 202 29.18 -8.10 3.19
C MET A 202 30.20 -8.51 2.11
N ARG A 203 30.93 -9.63 2.30
CA ARG A 203 31.99 -10.11 1.37
C ARG A 203 31.55 -10.22 -0.08
N PRO A 204 30.35 -10.78 -0.38
CA PRO A 204 29.93 -10.96 -1.77
C PRO A 204 29.63 -9.67 -2.52
N PHE A 205 29.49 -8.54 -1.81
CA PHE A 205 29.02 -7.29 -2.39
C PHE A 205 30.16 -6.32 -2.68
N SER A 206 30.00 -5.46 -3.67
CA SER A 206 30.97 -4.44 -4.03
C SER A 206 31.06 -3.34 -2.95
N LYS A 207 32.15 -2.57 -2.97
CA LYS A 207 32.24 -1.35 -2.15
C LYS A 207 31.12 -0.38 -2.51
N GLY A 208 30.46 0.18 -1.52
CA GLY A 208 29.31 1.04 -1.76
C GLY A 208 28.40 1.21 -0.54
N THR A 209 27.28 1.84 -0.78
CA THR A 209 26.24 2.08 0.23
C THR A 209 25.07 1.12 0.01
N TYR A 210 24.55 0.60 1.10
CA TYR A 210 23.45 -0.37 1.15
C TYR A 210 22.44 0.02 2.22
N ILE A 211 21.23 -0.50 2.13
CA ILE A 211 20.18 -0.37 3.15
C ILE A 211 19.96 -1.74 3.80
N VAL A 212 20.10 -1.79 5.11
CA VAL A 212 19.70 -2.95 5.92
C VAL A 212 18.35 -2.65 6.54
N ARG A 213 17.36 -3.43 6.21
CA ARG A 213 16.03 -3.37 6.84
C ARG A 213 15.88 -4.53 7.80
N VAL A 214 15.60 -4.22 9.06
CA VAL A 214 15.28 -5.21 10.10
C VAL A 214 13.79 -5.10 10.39
N SER A 215 13.05 -6.18 10.18
CA SER A 215 11.58 -6.20 10.29
C SER A 215 11.11 -7.28 11.24
N SER A 216 10.10 -6.96 12.03
CA SER A 216 9.24 -7.92 12.75
C SER A 216 7.88 -8.01 12.07
N ALA A 217 6.95 -8.77 12.65
CA ALA A 217 5.56 -8.78 12.19
C ALA A 217 4.86 -7.41 12.29
N PHE A 218 5.37 -6.49 13.12
CA PHE A 218 4.67 -5.26 13.50
C PHE A 218 5.48 -3.98 13.27
N SER A 219 6.78 -4.08 12.96
CA SER A 219 7.65 -2.90 12.79
C SER A 219 8.81 -3.19 11.86
N SER A 220 9.35 -2.15 11.24
CA SER A 220 10.61 -2.24 10.51
C SER A 220 11.48 -1.01 10.75
N GLU A 221 12.80 -1.22 10.77
CA GLU A 221 13.79 -0.16 10.84
C GLU A 221 14.80 -0.30 9.72
N GLU A 222 15.26 0.83 9.20
CA GLU A 222 16.23 0.90 8.13
C GLU A 222 17.53 1.54 8.60
N PHE A 223 18.63 0.94 8.19
CA PHE A 223 19.97 1.39 8.51
C PHE A 223 20.78 1.54 7.22
N LYS A 224 21.32 2.73 7.00
CA LYS A 224 22.30 2.94 5.94
C LYS A 224 23.63 2.35 6.36
N VAL A 225 24.18 1.45 5.53
CA VAL A 225 25.44 0.75 5.75
C VAL A 225 26.42 1.04 4.62
N VAL A 226 27.66 1.28 4.97
CA VAL A 226 28.73 1.54 4.00
C VAL A 226 29.73 0.38 4.02
N LYS A 227 29.92 -0.28 2.87
CA LYS A 227 31.01 -1.23 2.64
C LYS A 227 32.23 -0.51 2.07
N ARG A 228 33.39 -0.76 2.65
CA ARG A 228 34.71 -0.25 2.22
C ARG A 228 35.42 -1.19 1.25
#